data_c40c2640b319ba73964f8ebf2176ecce
#
_entry.id   c40c2640b319ba73964f8ebf2176ecce
#
_cell.length_a   1.000
_cell.length_b   1.000
_cell.length_c   1.000
_cell.angle_alpha   90.00
_cell.angle_beta   90.00
_cell.angle_gamma   90.00
#
_symmetry.space_group_name_H-M   'P 1'
#
loop_
_entity.id
_entity.type
_entity.pdbx_description
1 polymer ?
#
loop_
_entity_poly.entity_id
_entity_poly.type
_entity_poly.pdbx_seq_one_letter_code
_entity_poly.pdbx_strand_id
1 'polypeptide(L)'
;VDAEVERQVGLTKHVERIRAALTGEQSATVLVRDLEHGLSVVDAYAAEHLEVITADARRVAERVRNAGCVFVGAQSPVSLGDYCAGSNHVLPTGCTARYASGLSVQSFLKGVHLVEYTHAALAEAAPYVLALAAAEDLPAHGAAVAARLP
;
A
#
# COMPACT_ATOMS: atom_id res chain seq x y z
N VAL A 1 -12.70 -25.16 -8.72
CA VAL A 1 -12.91 -24.21 -7.63
C VAL A 1 -14.39 -24.09 -7.34
N ASP A 2 -15.22 -23.63 -8.27
CA ASP A 2 -16.62 -23.27 -8.03
C ASP A 2 -17.47 -24.43 -7.44
N ALA A 3 -17.31 -25.64 -7.99
CA ALA A 3 -18.00 -26.82 -7.47
C ALA A 3 -17.63 -27.15 -6.01
N GLU A 4 -16.36 -26.89 -5.62
CA GLU A 4 -15.90 -27.13 -4.26
C GLU A 4 -16.39 -26.01 -3.31
N VAL A 5 -16.42 -24.77 -3.77
CA VAL A 5 -17.02 -23.65 -3.02
C VAL A 5 -18.49 -23.94 -2.73
N GLU A 6 -19.28 -24.32 -3.74
CA GLU A 6 -20.71 -24.64 -3.56
C GLU A 6 -20.92 -25.81 -2.59
N ARG A 7 -20.08 -26.85 -2.69
CA ARG A 7 -20.12 -27.99 -1.76
C ARG A 7 -19.87 -27.56 -0.32
N GLN A 8 -18.85 -26.71 -0.08
CA GLN A 8 -18.49 -26.24 1.26
C GLN A 8 -19.51 -25.26 1.82
N VAL A 9 -20.08 -24.39 1.00
CA VAL A 9 -21.14 -23.45 1.41
C VAL A 9 -22.30 -24.21 2.05
N GLY A 10 -22.71 -25.34 1.46
CA GLY A 10 -23.79 -26.17 2.00
C GLY A 10 -23.51 -26.81 3.38
N LEU A 11 -22.24 -26.87 3.80
CA LEU A 11 -21.80 -27.48 5.05
C LEU A 11 -21.52 -26.49 6.17
N THR A 12 -21.56 -25.20 5.88
CA THR A 12 -21.21 -24.15 6.86
C THR A 12 -22.41 -23.56 7.61
N LYS A 13 -22.13 -22.90 8.73
CA LYS A 13 -23.17 -22.33 9.59
C LYS A 13 -23.88 -21.09 9.00
N HIS A 14 -23.20 -20.33 8.13
CA HIS A 14 -23.69 -19.03 7.66
C HIS A 14 -23.95 -19.02 6.15
N VAL A 15 -24.66 -20.02 5.65
CA VAL A 15 -24.93 -20.24 4.21
C VAL A 15 -25.43 -18.98 3.50
N GLU A 16 -26.47 -18.34 4.04
CA GLU A 16 -27.10 -17.14 3.45
C GLU A 16 -26.09 -15.98 3.31
N ARG A 17 -25.31 -15.72 4.36
CA ARG A 17 -24.28 -14.66 4.35
C ARG A 17 -23.19 -14.95 3.33
N ILE A 18 -22.74 -16.19 3.25
CA ILE A 18 -21.69 -16.57 2.30
C ILE A 18 -22.20 -16.46 0.88
N ARG A 19 -23.42 -16.91 0.60
CA ARG A 19 -24.03 -16.76 -0.73
C ARG A 19 -24.18 -15.29 -1.12
N ALA A 20 -24.64 -14.44 -0.21
CA ALA A 20 -24.72 -12.99 -0.45
C ALA A 20 -23.34 -12.39 -0.77
N ALA A 21 -22.29 -12.80 -0.06
CA ALA A 21 -20.93 -12.35 -0.34
C ALA A 21 -20.43 -12.83 -1.70
N LEU A 22 -20.60 -14.09 -2.03
CA LEU A 22 -20.14 -14.68 -3.30
C LEU A 22 -20.87 -14.14 -4.54
N THR A 23 -22.09 -13.62 -4.37
CA THR A 23 -22.88 -13.00 -5.44
C THR A 23 -22.81 -11.49 -5.48
N GLY A 24 -22.03 -10.88 -4.56
CA GLY A 24 -21.82 -9.43 -4.51
C GLY A 24 -21.06 -8.90 -5.73
N GLU A 25 -21.25 -7.64 -6.06
CA GLU A 25 -20.65 -7.00 -7.24
C GLU A 25 -19.10 -7.07 -7.28
N GLN A 26 -18.46 -7.24 -6.12
CA GLN A 26 -17.00 -7.34 -6.02
C GLN A 26 -16.48 -8.78 -6.06
N SER A 27 -17.38 -9.77 -6.09
CA SER A 27 -17.00 -11.17 -6.15
C SER A 27 -16.95 -11.64 -7.60
N ALA A 28 -15.79 -12.11 -8.03
CA ALA A 28 -15.61 -12.58 -9.40
C ALA A 28 -14.52 -13.65 -9.50
N THR A 29 -14.69 -14.57 -10.45
CA THR A 29 -13.61 -15.43 -10.95
C THR A 29 -13.06 -14.82 -12.24
N VAL A 30 -11.81 -14.37 -12.21
CA VAL A 30 -11.16 -13.73 -13.35
C VAL A 30 -10.17 -14.69 -13.99
N LEU A 31 -10.44 -15.10 -15.23
CA LEU A 31 -9.50 -15.90 -16.01
C LEU A 31 -8.45 -14.98 -16.65
N VAL A 32 -7.20 -15.20 -16.33
CA VAL A 32 -6.05 -14.42 -16.84
C VAL A 32 -5.25 -15.25 -17.84
N ARG A 33 -4.55 -14.57 -18.77
CA ARG A 33 -3.74 -15.23 -19.80
C ARG A 33 -2.46 -15.84 -19.26
N ASP A 34 -1.86 -15.15 -18.32
CA ASP A 34 -0.56 -15.45 -17.73
C ASP A 34 -0.42 -14.76 -16.37
N LEU A 35 0.70 -14.99 -15.72
CA LEU A 35 1.02 -14.41 -14.42
C LEU A 35 1.13 -12.88 -14.44
N GLU A 36 1.66 -12.30 -15.51
CA GLU A 36 1.81 -10.84 -15.65
C GLU A 36 0.43 -10.16 -15.70
N HIS A 37 -0.49 -10.75 -16.48
CA HIS A 37 -1.86 -10.28 -16.50
C HIS A 37 -2.53 -10.47 -15.14
N GLY A 38 -2.28 -11.59 -14.44
CA GLY A 38 -2.78 -11.82 -13.08
C GLY A 38 -2.32 -10.75 -12.11
N LEU A 39 -1.03 -10.41 -12.08
CA LEU A 39 -0.48 -9.35 -11.25
C LEU A 39 -1.08 -7.97 -11.56
N SER A 40 -1.31 -7.66 -12.83
CA SER A 40 -1.93 -6.39 -13.21
C SER A 40 -3.39 -6.28 -12.70
N VAL A 41 -4.14 -7.38 -12.73
CA VAL A 41 -5.51 -7.44 -12.18
C VAL A 41 -5.49 -7.29 -10.66
N VAL A 42 -4.60 -7.99 -9.98
CA VAL A 42 -4.43 -7.93 -8.51
C VAL A 42 -4.08 -6.51 -8.07
N ASP A 43 -3.11 -5.87 -8.71
CA ASP A 43 -2.69 -4.50 -8.39
C ASP A 43 -3.80 -3.47 -8.70
N ALA A 44 -4.60 -3.70 -9.74
CA ALA A 44 -5.75 -2.87 -10.05
C ALA A 44 -6.89 -3.05 -9.03
N TYR A 45 -7.09 -4.25 -8.53
CA TYR A 45 -8.09 -4.53 -7.50
C TYR A 45 -7.69 -3.98 -6.12
N ALA A 46 -6.41 -4.05 -5.76
CA ALA A 46 -5.84 -3.57 -4.51
C ALA A 46 -6.54 -4.16 -3.26
N ALA A 47 -6.53 -5.48 -3.16
CA ALA A 47 -7.20 -6.23 -2.11
C ALA A 47 -6.68 -5.88 -0.71
N GLU A 48 -7.58 -5.87 0.26
CA GLU A 48 -7.23 -5.81 1.69
C GLU A 48 -6.39 -7.04 2.08
N HIS A 49 -6.86 -8.23 1.74
CA HIS A 49 -6.18 -9.50 1.94
C HIS A 49 -5.95 -10.16 0.57
N LEU A 50 -4.71 -10.43 0.25
CA LEU A 50 -4.32 -11.12 -0.97
C LEU A 50 -3.64 -12.44 -0.64
N GLU A 51 -4.20 -13.55 -1.07
CA GLU A 51 -3.57 -14.86 -0.98
C GLU A 51 -2.95 -15.23 -2.33
N VAL A 52 -1.65 -15.55 -2.34
CA VAL A 52 -0.89 -15.94 -3.53
C VAL A 52 -0.58 -17.42 -3.47
N ILE A 53 -1.30 -18.24 -4.27
CA ILE A 53 -1.08 -19.68 -4.36
C ILE A 53 -0.62 -20.02 -5.78
N THR A 54 0.68 -20.04 -5.96
CA THR A 54 1.36 -20.36 -7.23
C THR A 54 2.56 -21.26 -6.97
N ALA A 55 3.14 -21.84 -8.01
CA ALA A 55 4.30 -22.74 -7.90
C ALA A 55 5.49 -22.03 -7.20
N ASP A 56 5.72 -20.75 -7.47
CA ASP A 56 6.72 -19.91 -6.82
C ASP A 56 6.02 -18.70 -6.16
N ALA A 57 5.21 -19.00 -5.14
CA ALA A 57 4.37 -18.02 -4.48
C ALA A 57 5.17 -16.85 -3.90
N ARG A 58 6.36 -17.09 -3.34
CA ARG A 58 7.21 -16.04 -2.75
C ARG A 58 7.65 -15.02 -3.79
N ARG A 59 8.19 -15.48 -4.90
CA ARG A 59 8.65 -14.62 -5.99
C ARG A 59 7.52 -13.82 -6.60
N VAL A 60 6.32 -14.41 -6.69
CA VAL A 60 5.13 -13.70 -7.19
C VAL A 60 4.68 -12.64 -6.21
N ALA A 61 4.59 -12.98 -4.92
CA ALA A 61 4.19 -12.05 -3.86
C ALA A 61 5.09 -10.80 -3.77
N GLU A 62 6.41 -10.97 -3.95
CA GLU A 62 7.37 -9.85 -3.96
C GLU A 62 7.17 -8.85 -5.10
N ARG A 63 6.34 -9.18 -6.08
CA ARG A 63 6.01 -8.33 -7.24
C ARG A 63 4.69 -7.58 -7.07
N VAL A 64 3.89 -7.95 -6.09
CA VAL A 64 2.63 -7.26 -5.77
C VAL A 64 2.92 -5.85 -5.27
N ARG A 65 2.19 -4.88 -5.75
CA ARG A 65 2.34 -3.46 -5.40
C ARG A 65 1.21 -2.97 -4.51
N ASN A 66 0.01 -3.46 -4.74
CA ASN A 66 -1.20 -2.93 -4.12
C ASN A 66 -1.96 -4.05 -3.41
N ALA A 67 -1.63 -4.28 -2.15
CA ALA A 67 -2.40 -5.14 -1.25
C ALA A 67 -2.22 -4.66 0.19
N GLY A 68 -3.21 -4.85 1.02
CA GLY A 68 -3.10 -4.55 2.46
C GLY A 68 -2.20 -5.55 3.18
N CYS A 69 -2.39 -6.84 2.92
CA CYS A 69 -1.54 -7.92 3.38
C CYS A 69 -1.46 -9.01 2.32
N VAL A 70 -0.28 -9.61 2.14
CA VAL A 70 -0.06 -10.70 1.19
C VAL A 70 0.25 -11.99 1.95
N PHE A 71 -0.57 -13.01 1.74
CA PHE A 71 -0.42 -14.36 2.29
C PHE A 71 0.23 -15.25 1.23
N VAL A 72 1.38 -15.84 1.57
CA VAL A 72 2.26 -16.46 0.58
C VAL A 72 2.21 -17.98 0.69
N GLY A 73 1.64 -18.62 -0.34
CA GLY A 73 1.56 -20.07 -0.47
C GLY A 73 0.43 -20.70 0.33
N ALA A 74 0.16 -21.97 0.04
CA ALA A 74 -0.96 -22.72 0.60
C ALA A 74 -0.93 -22.94 2.12
N GLN A 75 0.20 -22.67 2.77
CA GLN A 75 0.36 -22.80 4.22
C GLN A 75 0.10 -21.49 4.98
N SER A 76 -0.30 -20.43 4.29
CA SER A 76 -0.51 -19.10 4.87
C SER A 76 -1.96 -18.63 4.65
N PRO A 77 -2.96 -19.27 5.25
CA PRO A 77 -4.34 -18.84 5.11
C PRO A 77 -4.57 -17.46 5.74
N VAL A 78 -5.50 -16.70 5.18
CA VAL A 78 -5.84 -15.33 5.60
C VAL A 78 -6.12 -15.22 7.11
N SER A 79 -6.76 -16.22 7.71
CA SER A 79 -7.06 -16.25 9.14
C SER A 79 -5.83 -16.17 10.06
N LEU A 80 -4.63 -16.52 9.59
CA LEU A 80 -3.41 -16.31 10.37
C LEU A 80 -3.14 -14.83 10.62
N GLY A 81 -3.42 -13.97 9.63
CA GLY A 81 -3.23 -12.53 9.74
C GLY A 81 -4.09 -11.90 10.83
N ASP A 82 -5.30 -12.40 11.01
CA ASP A 82 -6.23 -11.89 12.01
C ASP A 82 -5.89 -12.33 13.43
N TYR A 83 -5.25 -13.48 13.61
CA TYR A 83 -5.17 -14.09 14.93
C TYR A 83 -3.75 -14.22 15.49
N CYS A 84 -2.76 -14.66 14.71
CA CYS A 84 -1.47 -15.03 15.31
C CYS A 84 -0.22 -14.83 14.45
N ALA A 85 -0.31 -14.28 13.24
CA ALA A 85 0.85 -14.09 12.37
C ALA A 85 1.78 -12.93 12.78
N GLY A 86 1.43 -12.16 13.80
CA GLY A 86 2.19 -10.97 14.21
C GLY A 86 2.00 -9.75 13.31
N SER A 87 1.26 -9.89 12.21
CA SER A 87 0.74 -8.78 11.43
C SER A 87 -0.49 -8.16 12.12
N ASN A 88 -1.08 -7.16 11.49
CA ASN A 88 -2.22 -6.43 12.04
C ASN A 88 -3.43 -6.59 11.11
N HIS A 89 -4.62 -6.80 11.68
CA HIS A 89 -5.85 -6.92 10.90
C HIS A 89 -6.47 -5.56 10.52
N VAL A 90 -5.92 -4.46 11.01
CA VAL A 90 -6.32 -3.10 10.58
C VAL A 90 -5.61 -2.77 9.28
N LEU A 91 -6.24 -3.11 8.20
CA LEU A 91 -5.70 -3.05 6.85
C LEU A 91 -6.46 -2.02 5.99
N PRO A 92 -5.86 -1.54 4.90
CA PRO A 92 -6.53 -0.60 4.00
C PRO A 92 -7.66 -1.31 3.24
N THR A 93 -8.88 -0.81 3.38
CA THR A 93 -10.10 -1.30 2.73
C THR A 93 -10.49 -0.44 1.52
N GLY A 94 -11.47 -0.87 0.74
CA GLY A 94 -12.02 -0.07 -0.35
C GLY A 94 -10.98 0.36 -1.38
N CYS A 95 -10.08 -0.54 -1.76
CA CYS A 95 -8.99 -0.31 -2.73
C CYS A 95 -7.95 0.75 -2.28
N THR A 96 -7.96 1.17 -1.02
CA THR A 96 -7.00 2.18 -0.50
C THR A 96 -5.57 1.63 -0.36
N ALA A 97 -5.37 0.33 -0.48
CA ALA A 97 -4.04 -0.30 -0.55
C ALA A 97 -3.15 0.23 -1.71
N ARG A 98 -3.71 1.01 -2.63
CA ARG A 98 -2.96 1.72 -3.68
C ARG A 98 -2.09 2.86 -3.12
N TYR A 99 -2.40 3.40 -1.95
CA TYR A 99 -1.72 4.57 -1.37
C TYR A 99 -1.65 4.55 0.16
N ALA A 100 -2.23 3.55 0.81
CA ALA A 100 -2.19 3.40 2.27
C ALA A 100 -1.67 2.02 2.67
N SER A 101 -1.04 1.95 3.82
CA SER A 101 -0.63 0.72 4.48
C SER A 101 -1.58 0.37 5.62
N GLY A 102 -1.52 -0.88 6.10
CA GLY A 102 -2.16 -1.26 7.35
C GLY A 102 -1.53 -0.55 8.56
N LEU A 103 -2.19 -0.62 9.70
CA LEU A 103 -1.70 -0.08 10.95
C LEU A 103 -0.37 -0.74 11.34
N SER A 104 0.61 0.07 11.71
CA SER A 104 1.93 -0.40 12.10
C SER A 104 2.57 0.56 13.11
N VAL A 105 3.73 0.21 13.65
CA VAL A 105 4.49 1.11 14.53
C VAL A 105 4.79 2.44 13.83
N GLN A 106 5.06 2.42 12.53
CA GLN A 106 5.32 3.62 11.73
C GLN A 106 4.14 4.60 11.75
N SER A 107 2.91 4.11 11.88
CA SER A 107 1.70 4.95 11.97
C SER A 107 1.70 5.87 13.20
N PHE A 108 2.47 5.54 14.23
CA PHE A 108 2.62 6.32 15.46
C PHE A 108 3.90 7.13 15.51
N LEU A 109 4.73 7.09 14.46
CA LEU A 109 5.95 7.87 14.37
C LEU A 109 5.66 9.21 13.69
N LYS A 110 6.32 10.26 14.21
CA LYS A 110 6.30 11.60 13.62
C LYS A 110 7.71 11.99 13.21
N GLY A 111 7.89 12.26 11.93
CA GLY A 111 9.13 12.81 11.40
C GLY A 111 9.27 14.31 11.74
N VAL A 112 10.46 14.72 12.12
CA VAL A 112 10.83 16.14 12.27
C VAL A 112 12.06 16.37 11.42
N HIS A 113 11.97 17.31 10.48
CA HIS A 113 13.10 17.69 9.65
C HIS A 113 14.01 18.66 10.41
N LEU A 114 15.30 18.35 10.49
CA LEU A 114 16.34 19.25 10.95
C LEU A 114 17.10 19.75 9.73
N VAL A 115 17.18 21.08 9.57
CA VAL A 115 17.89 21.72 8.46
C VAL A 115 19.01 22.58 9.04
N GLU A 116 20.25 22.24 8.73
CA GLU A 116 21.44 22.93 9.16
C GLU A 116 22.35 23.21 7.97
N TYR A 117 22.75 24.47 7.81
CA TYR A 117 23.64 24.88 6.74
C TYR A 117 24.88 25.57 7.36
N THR A 118 26.04 25.27 6.81
CA THR A 118 27.22 26.10 7.04
C THR A 118 27.10 27.41 6.25
N HIS A 119 27.87 28.43 6.63
CA HIS A 119 27.94 29.72 5.89
C HIS A 119 28.30 29.47 4.41
N ALA A 120 29.27 28.61 4.13
CA ALA A 120 29.68 28.29 2.76
C ALA A 120 28.54 27.59 1.96
N ALA A 121 27.86 26.62 2.56
CA ALA A 121 26.73 25.95 1.92
C ALA A 121 25.56 26.91 1.68
N LEU A 122 25.30 27.83 2.61
CA LEU A 122 24.28 28.86 2.41
C LEU A 122 24.65 29.81 1.26
N ALA A 123 25.90 30.23 1.16
CA ALA A 123 26.36 31.08 0.07
C ALA A 123 26.22 30.43 -1.29
N GLU A 124 26.50 29.11 -1.37
CA GLU A 124 26.30 28.30 -2.59
C GLU A 124 24.82 28.16 -2.98
N ALA A 125 23.95 27.94 -2.00
CA ALA A 125 22.51 27.75 -2.24
C ALA A 125 21.76 29.08 -2.51
N ALA A 126 22.28 30.20 -2.03
CA ALA A 126 21.59 31.50 -2.05
C ALA A 126 21.11 31.97 -3.43
N PRO A 127 21.87 31.86 -4.52
CA PRO A 127 21.40 32.30 -5.84
C PRO A 127 20.10 31.59 -6.26
N TYR A 128 19.96 30.30 -5.94
CA TYR A 128 18.78 29.52 -6.27
C TYR A 128 17.57 29.94 -5.41
N VAL A 129 17.78 30.15 -4.11
CA VAL A 129 16.71 30.59 -3.22
C VAL A 129 16.23 32.01 -3.59
N LEU A 130 17.14 32.91 -3.93
CA LEU A 130 16.79 34.28 -4.36
C LEU A 130 16.01 34.27 -5.67
N ALA A 131 16.39 33.42 -6.64
CA ALA A 131 15.70 33.31 -7.91
C ALA A 131 14.27 32.74 -7.74
N LEU A 132 14.11 31.70 -6.89
CA LEU A 132 12.80 31.13 -6.59
C LEU A 132 11.92 32.12 -5.81
N ALA A 133 12.45 32.77 -4.79
CA ALA A 133 11.72 33.76 -4.02
C ALA A 133 11.24 34.95 -4.88
N ALA A 134 12.02 35.36 -5.87
CA ALA A 134 11.61 36.37 -6.82
C ALA A 134 10.51 35.88 -7.77
N ALA A 135 10.63 34.65 -8.25
CA ALA A 135 9.63 34.05 -9.15
C ALA A 135 8.25 33.82 -8.48
N GLU A 136 8.28 33.53 -7.17
CA GLU A 136 7.08 33.32 -6.35
C GLU A 136 6.50 34.62 -5.75
N ASP A 137 7.15 35.78 -6.00
CA ASP A 137 6.80 37.06 -5.39
C ASP A 137 6.82 37.03 -3.85
N LEU A 138 7.86 36.39 -3.28
CA LEU A 138 8.11 36.27 -1.84
C LEU A 138 9.39 36.99 -1.42
N PRO A 139 9.41 38.34 -1.47
CA PRO A 139 10.62 39.11 -1.24
C PRO A 139 11.24 38.93 0.18
N ALA A 140 10.42 38.65 1.19
CA ALA A 140 10.87 38.38 2.53
C ALA A 140 11.71 37.10 2.64
N HIS A 141 11.41 36.07 1.84
CA HIS A 141 12.20 34.82 1.79
C HIS A 141 13.59 35.07 1.20
N GLY A 142 13.67 35.88 0.13
CA GLY A 142 14.95 36.31 -0.44
C GLY A 142 15.75 37.17 0.53
N ALA A 143 15.11 38.14 1.16
CA ALA A 143 15.75 39.03 2.15
C ALA A 143 16.31 38.26 3.36
N ALA A 144 15.61 37.22 3.81
CA ALA A 144 16.08 36.38 4.91
C ALA A 144 17.39 35.65 4.59
N VAL A 145 17.60 35.22 3.36
CA VAL A 145 18.86 34.62 2.89
C VAL A 145 19.93 35.70 2.72
N ALA A 146 19.60 36.79 2.02
CA ALA A 146 20.55 37.90 1.77
C ALA A 146 21.13 38.48 3.07
N ALA A 147 20.30 38.62 4.11
CA ALA A 147 20.75 39.16 5.41
C ALA A 147 21.78 38.28 6.17
N ARG A 148 22.01 37.04 5.72
CA ARG A 148 22.95 36.07 6.31
C ARG A 148 24.24 35.93 5.49
N LEU A 149 24.32 36.63 4.40
CA LEU A 149 25.48 36.65 3.51
C LEU A 149 26.21 38.02 3.68
N PRO A 150 27.52 38.05 3.51
CA PRO A 150 28.28 39.31 3.61
C PRO A 150 27.92 40.29 2.49
#